data_931793e7e67f470389049a700d5eb7f9
#
_entry.id   931793e7e67f470389049a700d5eb7f9
#
_cell.length_a   1.000
_cell.length_b   1.000
_cell.length_c   1.000
_cell.angle_alpha   90.00
_cell.angle_beta   90.00
_cell.angle_gamma   90.00
#
_symmetry.space_group_name_H-M   'P 1'
#
loop_
_entity.id
_entity.type
_entity.pdbx_description
1 polymer ?
#
loop_
_entity_poly.entity_id
_entity_poly.type
_entity_poly.pdbx_seq_one_letter_code
_entity_poly.pdbx_strand_id
1 'polypeptide(L)'
;MLNKERHYAILTWLNRYERATVNQLAKVFNVTRETIRSDLNLLAQEGGIERCHGGAIIKRRIFHTQSVNNLDSNIIHFFDSAQSRKTIKSRHKGRKMKGKVCILGSFNVDIIANVDRFPQSGESIFSENTIIGPGGKGANQALAVSKCNVKTHFVGKVGNDQFSQLAFEHLSSSAIDSFTLYQDKDQKTGTALIYVCQSDGENMIAISPGANRSITADEVEAITPEVKNADIF
;
A
#
# COMPACT_ATOMS: atom_id res chain seq x y z
N MET A 1 -17.18 4.96 20.71
CA MET A 1 -16.18 4.57 19.70
C MET A 1 -15.88 3.08 19.88
N LEU A 2 -16.10 2.29 18.86
CA LEU A 2 -15.83 0.84 18.85
C LEU A 2 -14.32 0.57 18.93
N ASN A 3 -13.91 -0.60 19.45
CA ASN A 3 -12.49 -0.93 19.63
C ASN A 3 -11.67 -0.79 18.32
N LYS A 4 -12.18 -1.32 17.22
CA LYS A 4 -11.49 -1.26 15.92
C LYS A 4 -11.33 0.17 15.39
N GLU A 5 -12.34 1.02 15.55
CA GLU A 5 -12.28 2.43 15.17
C GLU A 5 -11.23 3.18 16.00
N ARG A 6 -11.15 2.86 17.29
CA ARG A 6 -10.19 3.48 18.20
C ARG A 6 -8.75 3.05 17.88
N HIS A 7 -8.53 1.77 17.57
CA HIS A 7 -7.23 1.26 17.13
C HIS A 7 -6.75 1.98 15.88
N TYR A 8 -7.62 2.13 14.87
CA TYR A 8 -7.31 2.88 13.66
C TYR A 8 -6.96 4.34 13.96
N ALA A 9 -7.75 5.01 14.82
CA ALA A 9 -7.51 6.38 15.21
C ALA A 9 -6.18 6.56 16.00
N ILE A 10 -5.82 5.59 16.85
CA ILE A 10 -4.53 5.57 17.58
C ILE A 10 -3.36 5.44 16.58
N LEU A 11 -3.45 4.52 15.62
CA LEU A 11 -2.42 4.35 14.59
C LEU A 11 -2.28 5.60 13.72
N THR A 12 -3.39 6.22 13.33
CA THR A 12 -3.40 7.49 12.57
C THR A 12 -2.73 8.61 13.37
N TRP A 13 -3.02 8.70 14.68
CA TRP A 13 -2.37 9.67 15.55
C TRP A 13 -0.86 9.43 15.62
N LEU A 14 -0.44 8.18 15.85
CA LEU A 14 0.97 7.82 15.96
C LEU A 14 1.72 8.01 14.63
N ASN A 15 1.08 7.75 13.49
CA ASN A 15 1.65 8.05 12.17
C ASN A 15 1.91 9.55 11.98
N ARG A 16 1.03 10.41 12.51
CA ARG A 16 1.15 11.87 12.38
C ARG A 16 2.15 12.49 13.34
N TYR A 17 2.19 12.02 14.60
CA TYR A 17 2.97 12.64 15.67
C TYR A 17 4.14 11.79 16.16
N GLU A 18 4.37 10.62 15.54
CA GLU A 18 5.44 9.66 15.79
C GLU A 18 5.38 8.96 17.15
N ARG A 19 4.91 9.64 18.17
CA ARG A 19 4.77 9.14 19.54
C ARG A 19 3.56 9.74 20.23
N ALA A 20 3.03 9.01 21.21
CA ALA A 20 1.98 9.51 22.07
C ALA A 20 2.09 8.89 23.46
N THR A 21 1.72 9.65 24.48
CA THR A 21 1.57 9.13 25.85
C THR A 21 0.15 8.56 26.04
N VAL A 22 0.01 7.62 26.98
CA VAL A 22 -1.28 7.09 27.40
C VAL A 22 -2.24 8.23 27.84
N ASN A 23 -1.71 9.23 28.53
CA ASN A 23 -2.51 10.38 29.00
C ASN A 23 -3.04 11.23 27.84
N GLN A 24 -2.22 11.47 26.81
CA GLN A 24 -2.65 12.22 25.61
C GLN A 24 -3.75 11.47 24.87
N LEU A 25 -3.55 10.19 24.59
CA LEU A 25 -4.53 9.38 23.87
C LEU A 25 -5.84 9.22 24.68
N ALA A 26 -5.76 9.02 25.99
CA ALA A 26 -6.93 8.94 26.85
C ALA A 26 -7.79 10.21 26.79
N LYS A 27 -7.14 11.38 26.79
CA LYS A 27 -7.84 12.69 26.64
C LYS A 27 -8.45 12.85 25.25
N VAL A 28 -7.67 12.57 24.19
CA VAL A 28 -8.09 12.76 22.80
C VAL A 28 -9.29 11.88 22.46
N PHE A 29 -9.25 10.61 22.88
CA PHE A 29 -10.32 9.66 22.56
C PHE A 29 -11.40 9.55 23.62
N ASN A 30 -11.32 10.34 24.70
CA ASN A 30 -12.26 10.36 25.82
C ASN A 30 -12.54 8.96 26.39
N VAL A 31 -11.47 8.24 26.71
CA VAL A 31 -11.50 6.89 27.31
C VAL A 31 -10.55 6.80 28.50
N THR A 32 -10.66 5.72 29.28
CA THR A 32 -9.77 5.51 30.43
C THR A 32 -8.33 5.21 30.00
N ARG A 33 -7.37 5.45 30.90
CA ARG A 33 -5.96 5.10 30.67
C ARG A 33 -5.78 3.59 30.51
N GLU A 34 -6.56 2.81 31.24
CA GLU A 34 -6.55 1.34 31.15
C GLU A 34 -6.99 0.86 29.77
N THR A 35 -8.04 1.48 29.21
CA THR A 35 -8.48 1.20 27.83
C THR A 35 -7.36 1.46 26.83
N ILE A 36 -6.71 2.63 26.93
CA ILE A 36 -5.56 2.96 26.05
C ILE A 36 -4.38 2.00 26.25
N ARG A 37 -4.07 1.60 27.49
CA ARG A 37 -3.01 0.61 27.74
C ARG A 37 -3.31 -0.73 27.09
N SER A 38 -4.55 -1.20 27.18
CA SER A 38 -5.02 -2.43 26.54
C SER A 38 -4.91 -2.34 25.03
N ASP A 39 -5.42 -1.25 24.43
CA ASP A 39 -5.34 -1.00 22.98
C ASP A 39 -3.89 -0.97 22.48
N LEU A 40 -3.02 -0.23 23.17
CA LEU A 40 -1.61 -0.13 22.80
C LEU A 40 -0.87 -1.47 22.95
N ASN A 41 -1.26 -2.32 23.91
CA ASN A 41 -0.68 -3.65 24.04
C ASN A 41 -1.06 -4.55 22.85
N LEU A 42 -2.33 -4.53 22.43
CA LEU A 42 -2.80 -5.27 21.27
C LEU A 42 -2.10 -4.79 19.99
N LEU A 43 -2.06 -3.48 19.75
CA LEU A 43 -1.40 -2.90 18.57
C LEU A 43 0.12 -3.18 18.55
N ALA A 44 0.76 -3.30 19.71
CA ALA A 44 2.16 -3.69 19.82
C ALA A 44 2.36 -5.18 19.51
N GLN A 45 1.45 -6.06 19.92
CA GLN A 45 1.46 -7.49 19.57
C GLN A 45 1.25 -7.70 18.06
N GLU A 46 0.40 -6.89 17.44
CA GLU A 46 0.19 -6.86 15.99
C GLU A 46 1.38 -6.29 15.21
N GLY A 47 2.35 -5.71 15.91
CA GLY A 47 3.62 -5.23 15.33
C GLY A 47 3.57 -3.81 14.75
N GLY A 48 2.44 -3.12 14.85
CA GLY A 48 2.25 -1.76 14.31
C GLY A 48 2.96 -0.66 15.10
N ILE A 49 3.19 -0.87 16.40
CA ILE A 49 3.79 0.11 17.30
C ILE A 49 4.80 -0.54 18.25
N GLU A 50 5.62 0.27 18.89
CA GLU A 50 6.50 -0.14 19.97
C GLU A 50 6.09 0.55 21.27
N ARG A 51 6.01 -0.24 22.36
CA ARG A 51 5.71 0.29 23.68
C ARG A 51 6.92 1.00 24.25
N CYS A 52 6.71 2.20 24.78
CA CYS A 52 7.70 2.92 25.56
C CYS A 52 7.13 3.28 26.94
N HIS A 53 7.98 3.79 27.83
CA HIS A 53 7.55 4.15 29.18
C HIS A 53 6.48 5.24 29.15
N GLY A 54 5.25 4.88 29.56
CA GLY A 54 4.11 5.79 29.60
C GLY A 54 3.37 6.01 28.27
N GLY A 55 3.72 5.30 27.18
CA GLY A 55 3.10 5.51 25.89
C GLY A 55 3.45 4.48 24.82
N ALA A 56 3.47 4.95 23.59
CA ALA A 56 3.91 4.20 22.44
C ALA A 56 4.52 5.12 21.37
N ILE A 57 5.36 4.53 20.54
CA ILE A 57 5.90 5.13 19.32
C ILE A 57 5.45 4.28 18.14
N ILE A 58 5.26 4.91 17.00
CA ILE A 58 5.04 4.16 15.76
C ILE A 58 6.29 3.33 15.48
N LYS A 59 6.12 2.05 15.28
CA LYS A 59 7.22 1.19 14.85
C LYS A 59 7.49 1.51 13.39
N ARG A 60 8.29 2.56 13.16
CA ARG A 60 8.82 2.81 11.83
C ARG A 60 9.59 1.57 11.42
N ARG A 61 9.07 0.80 10.49
CA ARG A 61 9.96 0.05 9.62
C ARG A 61 10.90 1.09 9.07
N ILE A 62 12.20 0.93 9.34
CA ILE A 62 13.23 1.94 9.04
C ILE A 62 13.12 2.31 7.57
N PHE A 63 12.49 3.45 7.32
CA PHE A 63 12.53 4.09 6.02
C PHE A 63 13.91 4.75 5.94
N HIS A 64 14.85 4.13 5.25
CA HIS A 64 16.03 4.85 4.83
C HIS A 64 15.60 5.84 3.74
N THR A 65 15.14 7.00 4.16
CA THR A 65 15.24 8.19 3.34
C THR A 65 16.72 8.49 3.22
N GLN A 66 17.37 8.01 2.17
CA GLN A 66 18.58 8.71 1.73
C GLN A 66 18.10 10.08 1.29
N SER A 67 18.46 11.08 2.09
CA SER A 67 18.33 12.48 1.73
C SER A 67 19.17 12.71 0.47
N VAL A 68 18.54 12.63 -0.69
CA VAL A 68 19.05 13.29 -1.86
C VAL A 68 18.69 14.77 -1.63
N ASN A 69 19.70 15.56 -1.25
CA ASN A 69 19.56 16.98 -1.11
C ASN A 69 18.94 17.55 -2.40
N ASN A 70 17.80 18.23 -2.25
CA ASN A 70 17.12 19.04 -3.26
C ASN A 70 16.32 18.34 -4.38
N LEU A 71 15.50 17.33 -4.06
CA LEU A 71 14.35 17.03 -4.91
C LEU A 71 13.15 16.72 -4.02
N ASP A 72 12.04 17.31 -4.37
CA ASP A 72 10.76 17.38 -3.66
C ASP A 72 10.38 16.21 -2.74
N SER A 73 9.79 16.57 -1.60
CA SER A 73 9.27 15.74 -0.51
C SER A 73 8.18 14.69 -0.88
N ASN A 74 8.05 14.34 -2.16
CA ASN A 74 6.98 13.53 -2.73
C ASN A 74 7.41 12.13 -3.20
N ILE A 75 8.63 11.69 -2.87
CA ILE A 75 9.15 10.39 -3.28
C ILE A 75 9.25 9.48 -2.05
N ILE A 76 8.53 8.39 -2.05
CA ILE A 76 8.66 7.33 -1.04
C ILE A 76 9.47 6.20 -1.66
N HIS A 77 10.75 6.08 -1.25
CA HIS A 77 11.59 4.93 -1.59
C HIS A 77 11.53 3.90 -0.49
N PHE A 78 11.15 2.69 -0.82
CA PHE A 78 11.18 1.56 0.10
C PHE A 78 12.24 0.55 -0.33
N PHE A 79 13.27 0.37 0.52
CA PHE A 79 14.25 -0.70 0.38
C PHE A 79 14.07 -1.67 1.54
N ASP A 80 13.64 -2.90 1.24
CA ASP A 80 13.61 -3.95 2.24
C ASP A 80 15.03 -4.49 2.44
N SER A 81 15.63 -4.22 3.61
CA SER A 81 16.85 -4.90 4.00
C SER A 81 16.51 -6.36 4.32
N ALA A 82 17.23 -7.29 3.75
CA ALA A 82 17.04 -8.74 3.80
C ALA A 82 16.95 -9.38 5.22
N GLN A 83 16.91 -8.59 6.28
CA GLN A 83 16.89 -9.06 7.68
C GLN A 83 15.50 -9.25 8.29
N SER A 84 14.42 -8.77 7.67
CA SER A 84 13.05 -8.90 8.21
C SER A 84 12.29 -10.15 7.74
N ARG A 85 12.89 -11.04 6.95
CA ARG A 85 12.21 -12.21 6.37
C ARG A 85 12.15 -13.45 7.27
N LYS A 86 11.99 -13.28 8.56
CA LYS A 86 11.81 -14.43 9.47
C LYS A 86 10.36 -14.63 9.86
N THR A 87 9.41 -14.80 8.98
CA THR A 87 8.14 -15.48 9.35
C THR A 87 7.12 -15.59 8.20
N ILE A 88 7.52 -16.02 7.02
CA ILE A 88 6.58 -16.77 6.18
C ILE A 88 7.34 -17.98 5.64
N LYS A 89 7.26 -19.09 6.36
CA LYS A 89 7.69 -20.38 5.84
C LYS A 89 6.69 -20.85 4.78
N SER A 90 6.80 -20.37 3.56
CA SER A 90 6.19 -21.07 2.45
C SER A 90 7.04 -22.32 2.17
N ARG A 91 6.39 -23.48 2.14
CA ARG A 91 6.98 -24.80 1.97
C ARG A 91 7.50 -25.11 0.54
N HIS A 92 7.84 -24.09 -0.23
CA HIS A 92 8.46 -24.27 -1.54
C HIS A 92 9.90 -23.74 -1.49
N LYS A 93 10.86 -24.64 -1.23
CA LYS A 93 12.27 -24.42 -1.55
C LYS A 93 12.44 -24.42 -3.07
N GLY A 94 11.88 -23.42 -3.75
CA GLY A 94 12.19 -23.15 -5.15
C GLY A 94 13.61 -22.58 -5.25
N ARG A 95 14.39 -23.05 -6.21
CA ARG A 95 15.70 -22.49 -6.55
C ARG A 95 15.51 -21.01 -6.87
N LYS A 96 16.16 -20.12 -6.09
CA LYS A 96 16.09 -18.67 -6.34
C LYS A 96 16.61 -18.42 -7.75
N MET A 97 15.76 -17.89 -8.61
CA MET A 97 16.15 -17.52 -9.97
C MET A 97 17.18 -16.40 -9.91
N LYS A 98 18.24 -16.48 -10.69
CA LYS A 98 19.20 -15.38 -10.85
C LYS A 98 18.56 -14.37 -11.78
N GLY A 99 18.54 -13.11 -11.38
CA GLY A 99 18.01 -12.00 -12.16
C GLY A 99 17.31 -10.97 -11.29
N LYS A 100 17.23 -9.76 -11.80
CA LYS A 100 16.50 -8.64 -11.23
C LYS A 100 15.62 -8.01 -12.30
N VAL A 101 14.36 -7.78 -11.99
CA VAL A 101 13.39 -7.13 -12.88
C VAL A 101 12.99 -5.79 -12.26
N CYS A 102 13.03 -4.74 -13.07
CA CYS A 102 12.47 -3.44 -12.75
C CYS A 102 11.20 -3.23 -13.57
N ILE A 103 10.13 -2.81 -12.96
CA ILE A 103 8.84 -2.60 -13.62
C ILE A 103 8.36 -1.19 -13.32
N LEU A 104 8.26 -0.34 -14.34
CA LEU A 104 7.57 0.94 -14.29
C LEU A 104 6.15 0.73 -14.82
N GLY A 105 5.14 0.95 -13.97
CA GLY A 105 3.78 0.66 -14.38
C GLY A 105 2.70 1.20 -13.45
N SER A 106 1.45 0.97 -13.83
CA SER A 106 0.28 1.47 -13.10
C SER A 106 0.05 0.72 -11.79
N PHE A 107 -0.36 1.48 -10.79
CA PHE A 107 -1.10 1.00 -9.63
C PHE A 107 -2.51 1.57 -9.67
N ASN A 108 -3.51 0.74 -9.45
CA ASN A 108 -4.91 1.15 -9.32
C ASN A 108 -5.51 0.59 -8.02
N VAL A 109 -6.59 1.21 -7.59
CA VAL A 109 -7.52 0.59 -6.66
C VAL A 109 -8.72 0.09 -7.47
N ASP A 110 -8.94 -1.22 -7.42
CA ASP A 110 -10.06 -1.86 -8.09
C ASP A 110 -11.26 -1.89 -7.14
N ILE A 111 -12.39 -1.33 -7.60
CA ILE A 111 -13.67 -1.31 -6.89
C ILE A 111 -14.59 -2.25 -7.68
N ILE A 112 -14.78 -3.46 -7.15
CA ILE A 112 -15.49 -4.54 -7.84
C ILE A 112 -16.87 -4.69 -7.21
N ALA A 113 -17.91 -4.60 -8.03
CA ALA A 113 -19.29 -4.88 -7.66
C ALA A 113 -19.78 -6.14 -8.39
N ASN A 114 -20.15 -7.16 -7.64
CA ASN A 114 -20.78 -8.35 -8.20
C ASN A 114 -22.28 -8.11 -8.36
N VAL A 115 -22.79 -8.33 -9.56
CA VAL A 115 -24.18 -8.07 -9.94
C VAL A 115 -24.75 -9.28 -10.69
N ASP A 116 -26.06 -9.48 -10.62
CA ASP A 116 -26.72 -10.57 -11.36
C ASP A 116 -26.69 -10.31 -12.87
N ARG A 117 -26.80 -9.05 -13.25
CA ARG A 117 -26.73 -8.57 -14.63
C ARG A 117 -26.22 -7.13 -14.65
N PHE A 118 -25.79 -6.65 -15.80
CA PHE A 118 -25.43 -5.24 -15.92
C PHE A 118 -26.67 -4.32 -15.92
N PRO A 119 -26.56 -3.13 -15.26
CA PRO A 119 -27.61 -2.13 -15.27
C PRO A 119 -27.77 -1.56 -16.67
N GLN A 120 -29.03 -1.28 -17.07
CA GLN A 120 -29.32 -0.51 -18.26
C GLN A 120 -29.18 0.99 -18.01
N SER A 121 -29.18 1.79 -19.10
CA SER A 121 -29.12 3.25 -18.97
C SER A 121 -30.29 3.79 -18.12
N GLY A 122 -29.94 4.55 -17.06
CA GLY A 122 -30.91 5.11 -16.10
C GLY A 122 -31.43 4.12 -15.05
N GLU A 123 -30.95 2.89 -15.03
CA GLU A 123 -31.36 1.87 -14.08
C GLU A 123 -30.45 1.85 -12.83
N SER A 124 -31.06 1.56 -11.67
CA SER A 124 -30.36 1.25 -10.44
C SER A 124 -30.59 -0.21 -10.08
N ILE A 125 -29.53 -0.96 -9.88
CA ILE A 125 -29.57 -2.35 -9.41
C ILE A 125 -28.79 -2.51 -8.12
N PHE A 126 -29.08 -3.55 -7.35
CA PHE A 126 -28.29 -3.88 -6.17
C PHE A 126 -27.11 -4.75 -6.56
N SER A 127 -25.95 -4.50 -5.96
CA SER A 127 -24.83 -5.43 -5.97
C SER A 127 -24.94 -6.37 -4.76
N GLU A 128 -24.60 -7.64 -4.93
CA GLU A 128 -24.55 -8.58 -3.80
C GLU A 128 -23.43 -8.26 -2.83
N ASN A 129 -22.27 -7.86 -3.35
CA ASN A 129 -21.14 -7.41 -2.54
C ASN A 129 -20.30 -6.40 -3.31
N THR A 130 -19.48 -5.67 -2.56
CA THR A 130 -18.47 -4.78 -3.13
C THR A 130 -17.11 -5.07 -2.49
N ILE A 131 -16.10 -5.26 -3.32
CA ILE A 131 -14.72 -5.52 -2.91
C ILE A 131 -13.87 -4.34 -3.35
N ILE A 132 -13.04 -3.82 -2.45
CA ILE A 132 -12.03 -2.82 -2.76
C ILE A 132 -10.66 -3.47 -2.55
N GLY A 133 -9.84 -3.43 -3.57
CA GLY A 133 -8.53 -4.08 -3.51
C GLY A 133 -7.48 -3.45 -4.43
N PRO A 134 -6.23 -3.88 -4.26
CA PRO A 134 -5.15 -3.42 -5.11
C PRO A 134 -5.26 -4.03 -6.51
N GLY A 135 -4.97 -3.21 -7.51
CA GLY A 135 -4.95 -3.58 -8.92
C GLY A 135 -3.89 -2.80 -9.70
N GLY A 136 -4.06 -2.76 -11.00
CA GLY A 136 -3.12 -2.14 -11.94
C GLY A 136 -2.20 -3.16 -12.58
N LYS A 137 -2.04 -3.06 -13.90
CA LYS A 137 -1.26 -4.04 -14.69
C LYS A 137 0.20 -4.12 -14.23
N GLY A 138 0.84 -2.95 -13.99
CA GLY A 138 2.23 -2.91 -13.53
C GLY A 138 2.43 -3.56 -12.16
N ALA A 139 1.57 -3.24 -11.19
CA ALA A 139 1.62 -3.83 -9.86
C ALA A 139 1.36 -5.35 -9.89
N ASN A 140 0.41 -5.79 -10.71
CA ASN A 140 0.12 -7.22 -10.88
C ASN A 140 1.28 -7.97 -11.55
N GLN A 141 1.96 -7.38 -12.53
CA GLN A 141 3.17 -7.95 -13.14
C GLN A 141 4.29 -8.06 -12.12
N ALA A 142 4.55 -6.99 -11.33
CA ALA A 142 5.57 -7.01 -10.29
C ALA A 142 5.30 -8.10 -9.25
N LEU A 143 4.05 -8.23 -8.82
CA LEU A 143 3.65 -9.27 -7.89
C LEU A 143 3.81 -10.69 -8.47
N ALA A 144 3.48 -10.88 -9.75
CA ALA A 144 3.64 -12.17 -10.41
C ALA A 144 5.14 -12.57 -10.51
N VAL A 145 6.00 -11.64 -10.93
CA VAL A 145 7.46 -11.85 -11.00
C VAL A 145 8.04 -12.17 -9.63
N SER A 146 7.66 -11.41 -8.60
CA SER A 146 8.16 -11.63 -7.23
C SER A 146 7.75 -12.99 -6.67
N LYS A 147 6.56 -13.49 -7.01
CA LYS A 147 6.09 -14.85 -6.64
C LYS A 147 6.91 -15.96 -7.32
N CYS A 148 7.57 -15.67 -8.43
CA CYS A 148 8.53 -16.58 -9.08
C CYS A 148 9.91 -16.57 -8.42
N ASN A 149 10.08 -15.93 -7.26
CA ASN A 149 11.36 -15.77 -6.54
C ASN A 149 12.44 -15.01 -7.34
N VAL A 150 12.04 -14.11 -8.23
CA VAL A 150 12.91 -13.18 -8.93
C VAL A 150 12.95 -11.87 -8.16
N LYS A 151 14.12 -11.26 -8.00
CA LYS A 151 14.24 -9.93 -7.39
C LYS A 151 13.47 -8.92 -8.22
N THR A 152 12.55 -8.21 -7.59
CA THR A 152 11.62 -7.32 -8.26
C THR A 152 11.65 -5.93 -7.65
N HIS A 153 11.85 -4.91 -8.47
CA HIS A 153 11.65 -3.51 -8.11
C HIS A 153 10.46 -2.97 -8.90
N PHE A 154 9.48 -2.43 -8.17
CA PHE A 154 8.31 -1.79 -8.78
C PHE A 154 8.41 -0.27 -8.69
N VAL A 155 8.05 0.41 -9.77
CA VAL A 155 7.95 1.88 -9.82
C VAL A 155 6.54 2.25 -10.26
N GLY A 156 5.90 3.13 -9.51
CA GLY A 156 4.56 3.61 -9.83
C GLY A 156 4.30 5.01 -9.30
N LYS A 157 3.12 5.56 -9.62
CA LYS A 157 2.68 6.85 -9.11
C LYS A 157 1.24 6.78 -8.63
N VAL A 158 0.99 7.36 -7.46
CA VAL A 158 -0.32 7.44 -6.81
C VAL A 158 -0.67 8.89 -6.49
N GLY A 159 -1.90 9.15 -6.14
CA GLY A 159 -2.34 10.47 -5.68
C GLY A 159 -2.01 10.72 -4.22
N ASN A 160 -2.38 11.91 -3.74
CA ASN A 160 -2.36 12.24 -2.31
C ASN A 160 -3.77 12.06 -1.72
N ASP A 161 -4.20 10.80 -1.60
CA ASP A 161 -5.53 10.44 -1.12
C ASP A 161 -5.50 9.15 -0.28
N GLN A 162 -6.66 8.72 0.22
CA GLN A 162 -6.78 7.50 1.04
C GLN A 162 -6.34 6.22 0.30
N PHE A 163 -6.41 6.20 -1.02
CA PHE A 163 -6.01 5.04 -1.83
C PHE A 163 -4.50 4.93 -1.98
N SER A 164 -3.75 6.01 -1.81
CA SER A 164 -2.28 5.94 -1.76
C SER A 164 -1.79 5.15 -0.55
N GLN A 165 -2.51 5.22 0.57
CA GLN A 165 -2.20 4.42 1.76
C GLN A 165 -2.39 2.92 1.48
N LEU A 166 -3.48 2.55 0.79
CA LEU A 166 -3.74 1.16 0.38
C LEU A 166 -2.64 0.65 -0.55
N ALA A 167 -2.17 1.48 -1.50
CA ALA A 167 -1.07 1.14 -2.38
C ALA A 167 0.20 0.83 -1.58
N PHE A 168 0.57 1.71 -0.65
CA PHE A 168 1.74 1.56 0.20
C PHE A 168 1.67 0.28 1.05
N GLU A 169 0.55 0.05 1.72
CA GLU A 169 0.34 -1.13 2.57
C GLU A 169 0.42 -2.42 1.76
N HIS A 170 -0.22 -2.46 0.58
CA HIS A 170 -0.17 -3.61 -0.30
C HIS A 170 1.24 -3.92 -0.78
N LEU A 171 1.94 -2.93 -1.32
CA LEU A 171 3.31 -3.11 -1.82
C LEU A 171 4.27 -3.53 -0.70
N SER A 172 4.17 -2.90 0.48
CA SER A 172 5.01 -3.21 1.64
C SER A 172 4.79 -4.61 2.21
N SER A 173 3.56 -5.13 2.13
CA SER A 173 3.20 -6.46 2.64
C SER A 173 3.38 -7.56 1.60
N SER A 174 3.61 -7.21 0.33
CA SER A 174 3.76 -8.14 -0.78
C SER A 174 5.12 -8.83 -0.81
N ALA A 175 5.31 -9.73 -1.78
CA ALA A 175 6.59 -10.40 -2.05
C ALA A 175 7.55 -9.54 -2.90
N ILE A 176 7.16 -8.34 -3.31
CA ILE A 176 8.00 -7.40 -4.08
C ILE A 176 9.18 -6.97 -3.21
N ASP A 177 10.40 -7.08 -3.72
CA ASP A 177 11.63 -6.85 -2.94
C ASP A 177 11.82 -5.37 -2.58
N SER A 178 11.49 -4.47 -3.49
CA SER A 178 11.58 -3.01 -3.29
C SER A 178 10.65 -2.27 -4.25
N PHE A 179 10.30 -1.04 -3.91
CA PHE A 179 9.51 -0.19 -4.79
C PHE A 179 9.84 1.30 -4.62
N THR A 180 9.60 2.06 -5.68
CA THR A 180 9.56 3.53 -5.70
C THR A 180 8.13 3.94 -6.00
N LEU A 181 7.51 4.67 -5.09
CA LEU A 181 6.14 5.14 -5.24
C LEU A 181 6.13 6.67 -5.21
N TYR A 182 5.98 7.29 -6.39
CA TYR A 182 5.80 8.73 -6.50
C TYR A 182 4.41 9.13 -6.05
N GLN A 183 4.28 10.33 -5.53
CA GLN A 183 3.00 10.88 -5.10
C GLN A 183 2.70 12.18 -5.84
N ASP A 184 1.55 12.23 -6.49
CA ASP A 184 1.04 13.42 -7.16
C ASP A 184 0.17 14.23 -6.20
N LYS A 185 0.37 15.55 -6.14
CA LYS A 185 -0.39 16.45 -5.25
C LYS A 185 -1.77 16.78 -5.79
N ASP A 186 -1.91 16.80 -7.11
CA ASP A 186 -3.09 17.33 -7.82
C ASP A 186 -3.98 16.22 -8.38
N GLN A 187 -3.40 15.06 -8.68
CA GLN A 187 -4.12 13.91 -9.20
C GLN A 187 -4.53 12.96 -8.08
N LYS A 188 -5.62 12.23 -8.31
CA LYS A 188 -6.04 11.11 -7.45
C LYS A 188 -5.32 9.83 -7.84
N THR A 189 -5.25 8.88 -6.91
CA THR A 189 -4.79 7.51 -7.22
C THR A 189 -5.67 6.89 -8.31
N GLY A 190 -5.07 6.17 -9.24
CA GLY A 190 -5.80 5.49 -10.30
C GLY A 190 -6.82 4.50 -9.72
N THR A 191 -8.01 4.45 -10.32
CA THR A 191 -9.09 3.54 -9.91
C THR A 191 -9.69 2.81 -11.10
N ALA A 192 -10.18 1.59 -10.88
CA ALA A 192 -11.03 0.89 -11.82
C ALA A 192 -12.37 0.56 -11.14
N LEU A 193 -13.47 0.95 -11.79
CA LEU A 193 -14.82 0.55 -11.41
C LEU A 193 -15.18 -0.67 -12.24
N ILE A 194 -15.45 -1.78 -11.58
CA ILE A 194 -15.60 -3.08 -12.24
C ILE A 194 -16.93 -3.68 -11.82
N TYR A 195 -17.81 -3.91 -12.79
CA TYR A 195 -18.97 -4.77 -12.62
C TYR A 195 -18.59 -6.18 -13.06
N VAL A 196 -18.93 -7.17 -12.28
CA VAL A 196 -18.80 -8.59 -12.63
C VAL A 196 -20.18 -9.21 -12.59
N CYS A 197 -20.63 -9.68 -13.74
CA CYS A 197 -21.90 -10.38 -13.88
C CYS A 197 -21.74 -11.82 -13.42
N GLN A 198 -22.55 -12.25 -12.45
CA GLN A 198 -22.43 -13.60 -11.88
C GLN A 198 -23.02 -14.70 -12.78
N SER A 199 -23.98 -14.34 -13.62
CA SER A 199 -24.66 -15.31 -14.47
C SER A 199 -23.78 -15.88 -15.58
N ASP A 200 -22.83 -15.08 -16.10
CA ASP A 200 -21.99 -15.44 -17.26
C ASP A 200 -20.49 -15.19 -17.06
N GLY A 201 -20.11 -14.50 -15.97
CA GLY A 201 -18.72 -14.15 -15.67
C GLY A 201 -18.18 -12.96 -16.47
N GLU A 202 -19.01 -12.32 -17.30
CA GLU A 202 -18.62 -11.12 -18.05
C GLU A 202 -18.35 -9.93 -17.13
N ASN A 203 -17.56 -8.96 -17.60
CA ASN A 203 -17.27 -7.76 -16.83
C ASN A 203 -17.39 -6.49 -17.66
N MET A 204 -17.69 -5.39 -16.98
CA MET A 204 -17.63 -4.03 -17.52
C MET A 204 -16.71 -3.19 -16.64
N ILE A 205 -15.74 -2.50 -17.26
CA ILE A 205 -14.70 -1.78 -16.52
C ILE A 205 -14.63 -0.34 -17.01
N ALA A 206 -14.72 0.59 -16.06
CA ALA A 206 -14.41 2.00 -16.29
C ALA A 206 -13.13 2.36 -15.50
N ILE A 207 -12.11 2.89 -16.17
CA ILE A 207 -10.82 3.23 -15.57
C ILE A 207 -10.69 4.74 -15.47
N SER A 208 -10.41 5.23 -14.26
CA SER A 208 -9.89 6.57 -14.01
C SER A 208 -8.39 6.45 -13.78
N PRO A 209 -7.52 6.84 -14.72
CA PRO A 209 -6.09 6.58 -14.62
C PRO A 209 -5.40 7.40 -13.53
N GLY A 210 -5.93 8.58 -13.18
CA GLY A 210 -5.38 9.45 -12.15
C GLY A 210 -3.89 9.68 -12.31
N ALA A 211 -3.14 9.61 -11.21
CA ALA A 211 -1.71 9.85 -11.15
C ALA A 211 -0.86 8.93 -12.05
N ASN A 212 -1.38 7.79 -12.50
CA ASN A 212 -0.65 6.95 -13.47
C ASN A 212 -0.31 7.70 -14.78
N ARG A 213 -1.02 8.77 -15.11
CA ARG A 213 -0.76 9.59 -16.32
C ARG A 213 0.16 10.78 -16.07
N SER A 214 0.56 11.02 -14.84
CA SER A 214 1.32 12.22 -14.48
C SER A 214 2.79 11.94 -14.16
N ILE A 215 3.31 10.76 -14.52
CA ILE A 215 4.75 10.45 -14.41
C ILE A 215 5.52 11.45 -15.29
N THR A 216 6.51 12.11 -14.70
CA THR A 216 7.31 13.14 -15.36
C THR A 216 8.61 12.55 -15.92
N ALA A 217 9.26 13.29 -16.83
CA ALA A 217 10.58 12.91 -17.36
C ALA A 217 11.63 12.81 -16.24
N ASP A 218 11.61 13.76 -15.29
CA ASP A 218 12.55 13.78 -14.16
C ASP A 218 12.37 12.57 -13.25
N GLU A 219 11.12 12.13 -13.00
CA GLU A 219 10.84 10.92 -12.24
C GLU A 219 11.33 9.66 -12.96
N VAL A 220 11.22 9.62 -14.29
CA VAL A 220 11.77 8.53 -15.11
C VAL A 220 13.30 8.56 -15.10
N GLU A 221 13.94 9.72 -15.17
CA GLU A 221 15.38 9.83 -15.06
C GLU A 221 15.89 9.39 -13.69
N ALA A 222 15.17 9.74 -12.62
CA ALA A 222 15.52 9.39 -11.25
C ALA A 222 15.57 7.88 -10.98
N ILE A 223 14.84 7.04 -11.74
CA ILE A 223 14.88 5.58 -11.61
C ILE A 223 15.95 4.91 -12.47
N THR A 224 16.76 5.69 -13.19
CA THR A 224 17.83 5.15 -14.04
C THR A 224 18.77 4.17 -13.31
N PRO A 225 19.17 4.39 -12.04
CA PRO A 225 19.99 3.43 -11.31
C PRO A 225 19.32 2.06 -11.15
N GLU A 226 18.01 2.02 -10.85
CA GLU A 226 17.23 0.79 -10.70
C GLU A 226 17.12 0.04 -12.03
N VAL A 227 16.89 0.78 -13.11
CA VAL A 227 16.81 0.23 -14.48
C VAL A 227 18.16 -0.34 -14.90
N LYS A 228 19.27 0.39 -14.71
CA LYS A 228 20.62 -0.09 -15.04
C LYS A 228 21.05 -1.32 -14.22
N ASN A 229 20.53 -1.45 -13.00
CA ASN A 229 20.81 -2.59 -12.14
C ASN A 229 19.86 -3.78 -12.37
N ALA A 230 18.92 -3.68 -13.28
CA ALA A 230 18.00 -4.74 -13.65
C ALA A 230 18.50 -5.49 -14.89
N ASP A 231 18.19 -6.78 -14.96
CA ASP A 231 18.44 -7.61 -16.15
C ASP A 231 17.29 -7.44 -17.16
N ILE A 232 16.10 -7.06 -16.69
CA ILE A 232 14.89 -6.82 -17.49
C ILE A 232 14.19 -5.55 -16.98
N PHE A 233 13.78 -4.72 -17.93
CA PHE A 233 12.93 -3.55 -17.70
C PHE A 233 11.70 -3.60 -18.61
#